data_7305b3d17d41cd9413e7e406c34af84b
#
_entry.id   7305b3d17d41cd9413e7e406c34af84b
#
_cell.length_a   1.000
_cell.length_b   1.000
_cell.length_c   1.000
_cell.angle_alpha   90.00
_cell.angle_beta   90.00
_cell.angle_gamma   90.00
#
_symmetry.space_group_name_H-M   'P 1'
#
loop_
_entity.id
_entity.type
_entity.pdbx_description
1 polymer ?
#
loop_
_entity_poly.entity_id
_entity_poly.type
_entity_poly.pdbx_seq_one_letter_code
_entity_poly.pdbx_strand_id
1 'polypeptide(L)'
;MLKTKNYQFWFCTGSQDLYGDECLAHVAEHSKIIVDALNKSGNLPYEVVWKPTMITNEVIRKTFNEANTDENCAGVITWMHTFSPAKSWILGLQEYRKPLLHLHTQFNREIPYDTIDMDFMNDNQAAHGDREYGHIFSRLNMERKVVAGYWEDEDVQKQIGSWMRTAVGVVESSHVRVMRVADNMRNVAVTEGDKVEAQIKFGWEVDAYPVNEVVEAVNAVSQADIDILVEEYYDKYDILLEGRDEKEFREHVAVQAGIELGFERFLDENNYQAVVTHFGDLGGLKQLPGLAMQRLMEKGYGFGAEGDWKTAAMVRVMKIMTQGMKDAKGTSFMEDYTYNLVSGKEGVLEAHMLEVCPTIADGKISIKEQPLSMGNREDPARLVFTSKTGPAIATSLIDLGDRFRLIINDVDCKKTEKPMPKLPVATAFWTPQPNLKVGTEAWILAGGAHHTAFSYDLTAEQMGDWAACMGIEAVYIDKDTTIRQFKNELLWNSVAYRK
;
A
#
# COMPACT_ATOMS: atom_id res chain seq x y z
N MET A 1 9.58 -11.73 8.76
CA MET A 1 8.90 -10.58 8.13
C MET A 1 9.19 -10.61 6.64
N LEU A 2 8.18 -10.63 5.81
CA LEU A 2 8.31 -10.55 4.36
C LEU A 2 8.99 -9.23 3.97
N LYS A 3 10.11 -9.32 3.23
CA LYS A 3 10.86 -8.16 2.78
C LYS A 3 10.78 -8.05 1.26
N THR A 4 10.72 -6.82 0.77
CA THR A 4 10.91 -6.52 -0.64
C THR A 4 12.40 -6.55 -1.01
N LYS A 5 12.70 -6.54 -2.30
CA LYS A 5 14.08 -6.36 -2.79
C LYS A 5 14.63 -4.99 -2.38
N ASN A 6 15.94 -4.83 -2.45
CA ASN A 6 16.57 -3.51 -2.34
C ASN A 6 16.45 -2.79 -3.67
N TYR A 7 15.49 -1.87 -3.74
CA TYR A 7 15.23 -1.09 -4.94
C TYR A 7 16.12 0.14 -5.02
N GLN A 8 16.33 0.61 -6.25
CA GLN A 8 16.98 1.88 -6.60
C GLN A 8 16.13 2.64 -7.62
N PHE A 9 16.36 3.94 -7.72
CA PHE A 9 15.70 4.81 -8.69
C PHE A 9 16.73 5.46 -9.60
N TRP A 10 16.48 5.48 -10.91
CA TRP A 10 17.41 6.03 -11.87
C TRP A 10 17.13 7.52 -12.11
N PHE A 11 18.16 8.34 -12.00
CA PHE A 11 18.08 9.77 -12.28
C PHE A 11 18.56 10.05 -13.70
N CYS A 12 17.65 10.52 -14.56
CA CYS A 12 17.84 10.72 -15.99
C CYS A 12 17.69 12.20 -16.34
N THR A 13 18.80 12.87 -16.62
CA THR A 13 18.81 14.30 -16.95
C THR A 13 18.80 14.52 -18.46
N GLY A 14 17.85 15.32 -18.93
CA GLY A 14 17.73 15.68 -20.36
C GLY A 14 18.64 16.87 -20.75
N SER A 15 19.24 16.75 -21.93
CA SER A 15 19.99 17.82 -22.62
C SER A 15 20.02 17.53 -24.12
N GLN A 16 20.88 18.22 -24.88
CA GLN A 16 21.08 18.01 -26.31
C GLN A 16 22.51 18.39 -26.74
N ASP A 17 23.01 17.77 -27.80
CA ASP A 17 24.37 18.01 -28.35
C ASP A 17 24.58 19.46 -28.85
N LEU A 18 23.51 20.19 -29.16
CA LEU A 18 23.59 21.57 -29.66
C LEU A 18 24.39 22.51 -28.74
N TYR A 19 24.39 22.23 -27.42
CA TYR A 19 25.08 23.07 -26.43
C TYR A 19 26.59 22.83 -26.32
N GLY A 20 27.11 21.76 -26.94
CA GLY A 20 28.53 21.42 -26.92
C GLY A 20 28.99 20.69 -25.67
N ASP A 21 30.23 20.19 -25.70
CA ASP A 21 30.79 19.27 -24.69
C ASP A 21 30.93 19.91 -23.30
N GLU A 22 31.22 21.22 -23.22
CA GLU A 22 31.39 21.95 -21.96
C GLU A 22 30.05 22.02 -21.20
N CYS A 23 28.96 22.43 -21.85
CA CYS A 23 27.63 22.44 -21.26
C CYS A 23 27.18 21.05 -20.86
N LEU A 24 27.43 20.03 -21.68
CA LEU A 24 27.10 18.64 -21.33
C LEU A 24 27.89 18.12 -20.11
N ALA A 25 29.14 18.58 -19.94
CA ALA A 25 29.93 18.28 -18.74
C ALA A 25 29.32 18.90 -17.49
N HIS A 26 28.91 20.19 -17.56
CA HIS A 26 28.20 20.88 -16.47
C HIS A 26 26.87 20.18 -16.13
N VAL A 27 26.07 19.77 -17.13
CA VAL A 27 24.83 19.01 -16.92
C VAL A 27 25.09 17.71 -16.14
N ALA A 28 26.12 16.97 -16.51
CA ALA A 28 26.49 15.73 -15.83
C ALA A 28 26.99 15.98 -14.40
N GLU A 29 27.79 17.03 -14.16
CA GLU A 29 28.26 17.41 -12.83
C GLU A 29 27.11 17.83 -11.92
N HIS A 30 26.27 18.75 -12.37
CA HIS A 30 25.11 19.23 -11.61
C HIS A 30 24.14 18.07 -11.27
N SER A 31 23.93 17.15 -12.21
CA SER A 31 23.09 15.98 -11.96
C SER A 31 23.64 15.08 -10.85
N LYS A 32 24.95 14.85 -10.83
CA LYS A 32 25.61 14.08 -9.76
C LYS A 32 25.54 14.76 -8.41
N ILE A 33 25.69 16.11 -8.39
CA ILE A 33 25.54 16.91 -7.15
C ILE A 33 24.13 16.74 -6.58
N ILE A 34 23.09 16.85 -7.41
CA ILE A 34 21.70 16.64 -6.99
C ILE A 34 21.52 15.22 -6.46
N VAL A 35 21.95 14.19 -7.18
CA VAL A 35 21.82 12.80 -6.76
C VAL A 35 22.53 12.54 -5.42
N ASP A 36 23.74 13.06 -5.26
CA ASP A 36 24.50 12.95 -4.02
C ASP A 36 23.79 13.63 -2.84
N ALA A 37 23.23 14.81 -3.06
CA ALA A 37 22.48 15.52 -2.03
C ALA A 37 21.18 14.82 -1.66
N LEU A 38 20.43 14.33 -2.64
CA LEU A 38 19.22 13.54 -2.42
C LEU A 38 19.54 12.30 -1.57
N ASN A 39 20.57 11.54 -1.92
CA ASN A 39 20.98 10.33 -1.18
C ASN A 39 21.45 10.65 0.26
N LYS A 40 22.05 11.82 0.49
CA LYS A 40 22.52 12.25 1.81
C LYS A 40 21.44 12.91 2.68
N SER A 41 20.30 13.28 2.11
CA SER A 41 19.25 14.04 2.79
C SER A 41 18.60 13.33 3.98
N GLY A 42 18.57 12.01 3.95
CA GLY A 42 17.85 11.19 4.92
C GLY A 42 16.32 11.16 4.72
N ASN A 43 15.80 11.87 3.71
CA ASN A 43 14.37 11.94 3.38
C ASN A 43 13.93 10.87 2.36
N LEU A 44 14.88 10.26 1.65
CA LEU A 44 14.61 9.23 0.66
C LEU A 44 14.73 7.82 1.26
N PRO A 45 13.74 6.94 1.03
CA PRO A 45 13.78 5.56 1.52
C PRO A 45 14.64 4.61 0.69
N TYR A 46 15.01 5.01 -0.53
CA TYR A 46 15.77 4.20 -1.50
C TYR A 46 16.85 5.04 -2.17
N GLU A 47 17.87 4.35 -2.70
CA GLU A 47 18.99 4.97 -3.40
C GLU A 47 18.57 5.54 -4.76
N VAL A 48 19.10 6.70 -5.10
CA VAL A 48 19.04 7.32 -6.43
C VAL A 48 20.36 7.10 -7.14
N VAL A 49 20.31 6.57 -8.36
CA VAL A 49 21.49 6.26 -9.19
C VAL A 49 21.50 7.16 -10.43
N TRP A 50 22.54 7.96 -10.58
CA TRP A 50 22.73 8.78 -11.77
C TRP A 50 22.93 7.93 -13.02
N LYS A 51 22.26 8.31 -14.12
CA LYS A 51 22.47 7.74 -15.47
C LYS A 51 23.09 8.79 -16.39
N PRO A 52 23.86 8.37 -17.42
CA PRO A 52 24.43 9.31 -18.40
C PRO A 52 23.36 10.25 -18.97
N THR A 53 23.76 11.48 -19.31
CA THR A 53 22.86 12.52 -19.82
C THR A 53 22.09 12.03 -21.04
N MET A 54 20.78 12.26 -21.06
CA MET A 54 19.85 11.87 -22.10
C MET A 54 19.88 12.87 -23.25
N ILE A 55 20.74 12.66 -24.25
CA ILE A 55 21.02 13.61 -25.34
C ILE A 55 20.39 13.22 -26.66
N THR A 56 20.18 11.93 -26.92
CA THR A 56 19.60 11.44 -28.17
C THR A 56 18.47 10.45 -27.94
N ASN A 57 17.63 10.27 -28.93
CA ASN A 57 16.56 9.27 -28.93
C ASN A 57 17.07 7.86 -28.63
N GLU A 58 18.21 7.47 -29.18
CA GLU A 58 18.82 6.15 -28.98
C GLU A 58 19.24 5.95 -27.53
N VAL A 59 19.90 6.96 -26.92
CA VAL A 59 20.33 6.91 -25.51
C VAL A 59 19.14 6.81 -24.58
N ILE A 60 18.11 7.64 -24.79
CA ILE A 60 16.88 7.66 -24.01
C ILE A 60 16.18 6.29 -24.07
N ARG A 61 15.93 5.81 -25.30
CA ARG A 61 15.26 4.54 -25.53
C ARG A 61 16.01 3.36 -24.90
N LYS A 62 17.34 3.31 -25.07
CA LYS A 62 18.19 2.29 -24.48
C LYS A 62 18.08 2.31 -22.97
N THR A 63 18.26 3.47 -22.33
CA THR A 63 18.22 3.61 -20.86
C THR A 63 16.85 3.19 -20.30
N PHE A 64 15.76 3.56 -20.96
CA PHE A 64 14.41 3.21 -20.49
C PHE A 64 14.11 1.71 -20.65
N ASN A 65 14.62 1.08 -21.71
CA ASN A 65 14.51 -0.37 -21.89
C ASN A 65 15.39 -1.14 -20.88
N GLU A 66 16.57 -0.64 -20.56
CA GLU A 66 17.39 -1.17 -19.47
C GLU A 66 16.67 -1.04 -18.13
N ALA A 67 16.04 0.11 -17.85
CA ALA A 67 15.25 0.32 -16.63
C ALA A 67 14.04 -0.65 -16.52
N ASN A 68 13.37 -0.96 -17.62
CA ASN A 68 12.29 -1.94 -17.65
C ASN A 68 12.74 -3.33 -17.21
N THR A 69 13.94 -3.74 -17.62
CA THR A 69 14.49 -5.10 -17.40
C THR A 69 15.33 -5.23 -16.15
N ASP A 70 15.82 -4.13 -15.59
CA ASP A 70 16.58 -4.15 -14.33
C ASP A 70 15.63 -4.41 -13.15
N GLU A 71 15.76 -5.57 -12.54
CA GLU A 71 14.92 -6.00 -11.42
C GLU A 71 15.06 -5.12 -10.15
N ASN A 72 16.16 -4.36 -10.03
CA ASN A 72 16.39 -3.48 -8.90
C ASN A 72 15.91 -2.06 -9.17
N CYS A 73 15.65 -1.67 -10.41
CA CYS A 73 15.10 -0.37 -10.74
C CYS A 73 13.59 -0.34 -10.49
N ALA A 74 13.12 0.43 -9.50
CA ALA A 74 11.70 0.60 -9.22
C ALA A 74 11.05 1.76 -9.97
N GLY A 75 11.84 2.67 -10.56
CA GLY A 75 11.31 3.81 -11.30
C GLY A 75 12.40 4.76 -11.77
N VAL A 76 12.00 5.73 -12.57
CA VAL A 76 12.89 6.73 -13.13
C VAL A 76 12.47 8.12 -12.66
N ILE A 77 13.45 8.93 -12.24
CA ILE A 77 13.31 10.36 -11.98
C ILE A 77 13.90 11.10 -13.17
N THR A 78 13.11 11.92 -13.85
CA THR A 78 13.56 12.73 -14.97
C THR A 78 13.67 14.20 -14.60
N TRP A 79 14.68 14.89 -15.12
CA TRP A 79 14.92 16.31 -14.93
C TRP A 79 15.43 16.92 -16.23
N MET A 80 14.86 18.05 -16.66
CA MET A 80 15.35 18.81 -17.82
C MET A 80 16.21 19.97 -17.33
N HIS A 81 17.53 19.79 -17.33
CA HIS A 81 18.46 20.84 -16.89
C HIS A 81 18.58 21.94 -17.94
N THR A 82 18.82 21.56 -19.18
CA THR A 82 18.78 22.43 -20.35
C THR A 82 17.50 22.16 -21.14
N PHE A 83 17.36 22.80 -22.29
CA PHE A 83 16.31 22.41 -23.23
C PHE A 83 16.67 21.03 -23.85
N SER A 84 15.86 20.05 -23.54
CA SER A 84 15.93 18.71 -24.17
C SER A 84 14.73 18.56 -25.09
N PRO A 85 14.92 18.39 -26.40
CA PRO A 85 13.80 18.31 -27.35
C PRO A 85 12.88 17.14 -27.03
N ALA A 86 11.63 17.39 -26.67
CA ALA A 86 10.71 16.37 -26.17
C ALA A 86 10.39 15.27 -27.20
N LYS A 87 10.51 15.55 -28.48
CA LYS A 87 10.37 14.52 -29.55
C LYS A 87 11.39 13.40 -29.41
N SER A 88 12.58 13.65 -28.85
CA SER A 88 13.59 12.62 -28.62
C SER A 88 13.20 11.62 -27.56
N TRP A 89 12.25 11.98 -26.69
CA TRP A 89 11.78 11.13 -25.58
C TRP A 89 10.63 10.20 -25.96
N ILE A 90 9.92 10.46 -27.09
CA ILE A 90 8.66 9.78 -27.42
C ILE A 90 8.81 8.25 -27.42
N LEU A 91 9.80 7.70 -28.14
CA LEU A 91 9.95 6.25 -28.27
C LEU A 91 10.33 5.60 -26.93
N GLY A 92 11.23 6.23 -26.18
CA GLY A 92 11.61 5.75 -24.84
C GLY A 92 10.42 5.73 -23.88
N LEU A 93 9.62 6.81 -23.85
CA LEU A 93 8.43 6.91 -23.01
C LEU A 93 7.35 5.89 -23.39
N GLN A 94 7.11 5.67 -24.70
CA GLN A 94 6.12 4.68 -25.15
C GLN A 94 6.48 3.24 -24.80
N GLU A 95 7.76 2.93 -24.69
CA GLU A 95 8.26 1.60 -24.33
C GLU A 95 8.45 1.42 -22.81
N TYR A 96 8.46 2.52 -22.04
CA TYR A 96 8.66 2.50 -20.60
C TYR A 96 7.42 1.93 -19.87
N ARG A 97 7.66 1.13 -18.81
CA ARG A 97 6.59 0.36 -18.12
C ARG A 97 6.57 0.54 -16.59
N LYS A 98 7.54 1.24 -16.02
CA LYS A 98 7.63 1.45 -14.58
C LYS A 98 7.20 2.85 -14.19
N PRO A 99 6.99 3.14 -12.90
CA PRO A 99 6.65 4.49 -12.43
C PRO A 99 7.69 5.52 -12.83
N LEU A 100 7.22 6.73 -13.18
CA LEU A 100 8.06 7.85 -13.56
C LEU A 100 7.72 9.08 -12.73
N LEU A 101 8.76 9.75 -12.22
CA LEU A 101 8.66 11.07 -11.60
C LEU A 101 9.34 12.10 -12.49
N HIS A 102 8.65 13.18 -12.76
CA HIS A 102 9.19 14.38 -13.39
C HIS A 102 9.53 15.39 -12.29
N LEU A 103 10.81 15.54 -11.98
CA LEU A 103 11.30 16.54 -11.05
C LEU A 103 11.44 17.90 -11.79
N HIS A 104 10.57 18.85 -11.45
CA HIS A 104 10.62 20.20 -11.99
C HIS A 104 11.40 21.11 -11.04
N THR A 105 12.68 21.19 -11.26
CA THR A 105 13.63 21.97 -10.44
C THR A 105 14.66 22.67 -11.31
N GLN A 106 15.47 23.52 -10.69
CA GLN A 106 16.62 24.16 -11.31
C GLN A 106 17.84 23.98 -10.41
N PHE A 107 19.04 23.92 -11.00
CA PHE A 107 20.26 23.67 -10.23
C PHE A 107 20.53 24.80 -9.22
N ASN A 108 20.47 26.04 -9.67
CA ASN A 108 20.64 27.19 -8.76
C ASN A 108 19.33 27.66 -8.17
N ARG A 109 19.39 28.08 -6.90
CA ARG A 109 18.25 28.62 -6.18
C ARG A 109 17.85 30.01 -6.65
N GLU A 110 18.83 30.86 -6.99
CA GLU A 110 18.64 32.27 -7.30
C GLU A 110 19.09 32.62 -8.72
N ILE A 111 18.49 33.66 -9.31
CA ILE A 111 18.98 34.26 -10.55
C ILE A 111 20.20 35.10 -10.18
N PRO A 112 21.38 34.84 -10.77
CA PRO A 112 22.59 35.63 -10.48
C PRO A 112 22.54 36.98 -11.21
N TYR A 113 21.75 37.92 -10.73
CA TYR A 113 21.40 39.19 -11.41
C TYR A 113 22.61 39.98 -11.93
N ASP A 114 23.73 39.96 -11.22
CA ASP A 114 24.92 40.72 -11.58
C ASP A 114 25.80 40.03 -12.64
N THR A 115 25.64 38.71 -12.84
CA THR A 115 26.54 37.90 -13.68
C THR A 115 25.80 37.08 -14.73
N ILE A 116 24.48 37.07 -14.75
CA ILE A 116 23.69 36.32 -15.72
C ILE A 116 24.00 36.75 -17.15
N ASP A 117 24.32 35.75 -17.99
CA ASP A 117 24.57 35.91 -19.42
C ASP A 117 23.81 34.81 -20.22
N MET A 118 24.09 34.74 -21.53
CA MET A 118 23.41 33.79 -22.40
C MET A 118 23.87 32.34 -22.16
N ASP A 119 25.10 32.14 -21.69
CA ASP A 119 25.59 30.79 -21.38
C ASP A 119 24.89 30.24 -20.14
N PHE A 120 24.75 31.10 -19.09
CA PHE A 120 23.92 30.74 -17.94
C PHE A 120 22.48 30.44 -18.33
N MET A 121 21.87 31.22 -19.23
CA MET A 121 20.51 30.99 -19.72
C MET A 121 20.38 29.67 -20.48
N ASN A 122 21.38 29.27 -21.24
CA ASN A 122 21.41 28.01 -21.98
C ASN A 122 21.60 26.79 -21.04
N ASP A 123 22.44 26.92 -20.02
CA ASP A 123 22.65 25.87 -19.03
C ASP A 123 21.43 25.65 -18.11
N ASN A 124 20.62 26.69 -17.89
CA ASN A 124 19.56 26.67 -16.88
C ASN A 124 18.17 26.93 -17.49
N GLN A 125 17.69 25.96 -18.26
CA GLN A 125 16.42 26.08 -18.99
C GLN A 125 15.31 25.15 -18.46
N ALA A 126 15.30 24.80 -17.17
CA ALA A 126 14.26 23.91 -16.62
C ALA A 126 12.84 24.46 -16.85
N ALA A 127 12.62 25.76 -16.65
CA ALA A 127 11.32 26.38 -16.90
C ALA A 127 10.83 26.22 -18.34
N HIS A 128 11.73 26.17 -19.30
CA HIS A 128 11.46 25.97 -20.72
C HIS A 128 11.40 24.47 -21.09
N GLY A 129 12.44 23.74 -20.75
CA GLY A 129 12.58 22.31 -21.11
C GLY A 129 11.50 21.43 -20.51
N ASP A 130 11.16 21.62 -19.24
CA ASP A 130 10.14 20.84 -18.56
C ASP A 130 8.72 21.08 -19.10
N ARG A 131 8.42 22.28 -19.60
CA ARG A 131 7.11 22.52 -20.24
C ARG A 131 6.97 21.78 -21.56
N GLU A 132 8.01 21.78 -22.37
CA GLU A 132 8.06 21.00 -23.62
C GLU A 132 7.99 19.48 -23.32
N TYR A 133 8.75 19.03 -22.34
CA TYR A 133 8.73 17.64 -21.89
C TYR A 133 7.36 17.24 -21.31
N GLY A 134 6.77 18.09 -20.46
CA GLY A 134 5.43 17.86 -19.91
C GLY A 134 4.34 17.79 -20.97
N HIS A 135 4.47 18.56 -22.08
CA HIS A 135 3.52 18.49 -23.21
C HIS A 135 3.47 17.10 -23.83
N ILE A 136 4.60 16.42 -23.99
CA ILE A 136 4.63 15.08 -24.59
C ILE A 136 3.89 14.04 -23.73
N PHE A 137 3.99 14.10 -22.40
CA PHE A 137 3.20 13.22 -21.52
C PHE A 137 1.70 13.39 -21.73
N SER A 138 1.23 14.63 -21.84
CA SER A 138 -0.18 14.92 -22.12
C SER A 138 -0.62 14.38 -23.49
N ARG A 139 0.27 14.43 -24.50
CA ARG A 139 0.01 13.85 -25.83
C ARG A 139 -0.01 12.32 -25.83
N LEU A 140 0.82 11.70 -25.01
CA LEU A 140 0.90 10.25 -24.89
C LEU A 140 -0.16 9.69 -23.93
N ASN A 141 -0.89 10.54 -23.21
CA ASN A 141 -1.79 10.15 -22.11
C ASN A 141 -1.08 9.23 -21.12
N MET A 142 0.14 9.58 -20.76
CA MET A 142 1.00 8.78 -19.89
C MET A 142 0.99 9.34 -18.46
N GLU A 143 0.73 8.47 -17.50
CA GLU A 143 0.76 8.82 -16.08
C GLU A 143 2.18 9.10 -15.59
N ARG A 144 2.33 10.09 -14.72
CA ARG A 144 3.57 10.43 -14.04
C ARG A 144 3.31 11.24 -12.79
N LYS A 145 4.19 11.14 -11.81
CA LYS A 145 4.26 12.11 -10.70
C LYS A 145 5.03 13.34 -11.15
N VAL A 146 4.53 14.53 -10.85
CA VAL A 146 5.29 15.79 -10.99
C VAL A 146 5.58 16.34 -9.60
N VAL A 147 6.86 16.55 -9.30
CA VAL A 147 7.30 17.24 -8.07
C VAL A 147 7.98 18.54 -8.50
N ALA A 148 7.47 19.68 -8.04
CA ALA A 148 7.98 20.98 -8.39
C ALA A 148 8.54 21.70 -7.16
N GLY A 149 9.71 22.31 -7.30
CA GLY A 149 10.38 23.09 -6.27
C GLY A 149 11.89 22.94 -6.30
N TYR A 150 12.57 23.53 -5.33
CA TYR A 150 14.02 23.45 -5.27
C TYR A 150 14.48 22.13 -4.66
N TRP A 151 15.38 21.44 -5.31
CA TRP A 151 15.80 20.06 -4.98
C TRP A 151 16.42 19.87 -3.59
N GLU A 152 16.93 20.95 -2.95
CA GLU A 152 17.39 20.89 -1.55
C GLU A 152 16.26 21.12 -0.53
N ASP A 153 15.09 21.58 -0.95
CA ASP A 153 14.00 21.83 -0.03
C ASP A 153 13.45 20.51 0.54
N GLU A 154 13.31 20.47 1.85
CA GLU A 154 12.93 19.26 2.58
C GLU A 154 11.56 18.70 2.15
N ASP A 155 10.62 19.57 1.82
CA ASP A 155 9.29 19.19 1.34
C ASP A 155 9.34 18.55 -0.04
N VAL A 156 10.21 19.02 -0.94
CA VAL A 156 10.46 18.43 -2.26
C VAL A 156 11.07 17.03 -2.09
N GLN A 157 12.08 16.89 -1.22
CA GLN A 157 12.72 15.61 -0.94
C GLN A 157 11.74 14.60 -0.31
N LYS A 158 10.87 15.06 0.61
CA LYS A 158 9.82 14.23 1.19
C LYS A 158 8.78 13.78 0.17
N GLN A 159 8.40 14.64 -0.77
CA GLN A 159 7.50 14.27 -1.87
C GLN A 159 8.12 13.21 -2.78
N ILE A 160 9.42 13.35 -3.11
CA ILE A 160 10.17 12.32 -3.86
C ILE A 160 10.18 10.99 -3.08
N GLY A 161 10.52 11.04 -1.79
CA GLY A 161 10.56 9.85 -0.92
C GLY A 161 9.18 9.17 -0.78
N SER A 162 8.11 9.96 -0.69
CA SER A 162 6.74 9.48 -0.68
C SER A 162 6.39 8.73 -1.98
N TRP A 163 6.68 9.35 -3.12
CA TRP A 163 6.48 8.72 -4.43
C TRP A 163 7.32 7.44 -4.61
N MET A 164 8.56 7.41 -4.12
CA MET A 164 9.40 6.20 -4.20
C MET A 164 8.72 5.00 -3.52
N ARG A 165 8.04 5.20 -2.39
CA ARG A 165 7.29 4.14 -1.70
C ARG A 165 6.11 3.66 -2.54
N THR A 166 5.37 4.59 -3.14
CA THR A 166 4.28 4.26 -4.09
C THR A 166 4.82 3.48 -5.28
N ALA A 167 5.93 3.93 -5.87
CA ALA A 167 6.55 3.26 -7.01
C ALA A 167 6.98 1.82 -6.70
N VAL A 168 7.54 1.58 -5.51
CA VAL A 168 7.85 0.21 -5.05
C VAL A 168 6.57 -0.60 -4.88
N GLY A 169 5.49 -0.03 -4.32
CA GLY A 169 4.18 -0.68 -4.25
C GLY A 169 3.62 -1.05 -5.63
N VAL A 170 3.84 -0.22 -6.63
CA VAL A 170 3.45 -0.50 -8.04
C VAL A 170 4.26 -1.67 -8.62
N VAL A 171 5.58 -1.64 -8.51
CA VAL A 171 6.44 -2.71 -9.05
C VAL A 171 6.21 -4.04 -8.34
N GLU A 172 6.12 -4.01 -7.02
CA GLU A 172 5.86 -5.20 -6.20
C GLU A 172 4.44 -5.77 -6.39
N SER A 173 3.47 -4.96 -6.83
CA SER A 173 2.12 -5.46 -7.15
C SER A 173 2.16 -6.64 -8.10
N SER A 174 3.03 -6.61 -9.12
CA SER A 174 3.15 -7.71 -10.09
C SER A 174 3.70 -9.01 -9.50
N HIS A 175 4.13 -8.98 -8.24
CA HIS A 175 4.65 -10.14 -7.51
C HIS A 175 3.71 -10.61 -6.39
N VAL A 176 2.57 -9.93 -6.20
CA VAL A 176 1.61 -10.30 -5.15
C VAL A 176 0.83 -11.52 -5.59
N ARG A 177 0.97 -12.60 -4.81
CA ARG A 177 0.18 -13.82 -4.94
C ARG A 177 -0.69 -14.01 -3.71
N VAL A 178 -1.97 -14.26 -3.92
CA VAL A 178 -2.97 -14.43 -2.86
C VAL A 178 -3.44 -15.87 -2.83
N MET A 179 -3.22 -16.54 -1.69
CA MET A 179 -3.81 -17.84 -1.43
C MET A 179 -5.23 -17.66 -0.90
N ARG A 180 -6.23 -18.09 -1.66
CA ARG A 180 -7.61 -18.16 -1.20
C ARG A 180 -7.91 -19.58 -0.70
N VAL A 181 -8.12 -19.71 0.59
CA VAL A 181 -8.52 -20.99 1.21
C VAL A 181 -10.03 -21.14 1.08
N ALA A 182 -10.46 -22.21 0.43
CA ALA A 182 -11.84 -22.47 0.03
C ALA A 182 -12.38 -21.45 -1.00
N ASP A 183 -13.60 -20.98 -0.87
CA ASP A 183 -14.27 -20.07 -1.80
C ASP A 183 -14.61 -18.74 -1.13
N ASN A 184 -15.25 -17.82 -1.87
CA ASN A 184 -15.89 -16.66 -1.29
C ASN A 184 -17.08 -17.07 -0.43
N MET A 185 -17.36 -16.29 0.59
CA MET A 185 -18.55 -16.50 1.42
C MET A 185 -19.80 -16.39 0.55
N ARG A 186 -20.67 -17.39 0.64
CA ARG A 186 -21.90 -17.45 -0.18
C ARG A 186 -22.77 -16.23 0.02
N ASN A 187 -23.21 -15.64 -1.08
CA ASN A 187 -24.11 -14.50 -1.14
C ASN A 187 -23.52 -13.16 -0.60
N VAL A 188 -22.20 -13.07 -0.40
CA VAL A 188 -21.52 -11.82 -0.06
C VAL A 188 -20.90 -11.23 -1.34
N ALA A 189 -21.66 -10.37 -2.01
CA ALA A 189 -21.32 -9.89 -3.35
C ALA A 189 -20.00 -9.08 -3.40
N VAL A 190 -19.70 -8.32 -2.36
CA VAL A 190 -18.55 -7.41 -2.37
C VAL A 190 -17.20 -8.13 -2.26
N THR A 191 -17.18 -9.39 -1.81
CA THR A 191 -15.94 -10.20 -1.78
C THR A 191 -15.60 -10.83 -3.13
N GLU A 192 -16.56 -10.88 -4.05
CA GLU A 192 -16.37 -11.36 -5.41
C GLU A 192 -15.51 -10.40 -6.26
N GLY A 193 -15.00 -10.89 -7.39
CA GLY A 193 -14.28 -10.08 -8.36
C GLY A 193 -13.61 -10.90 -9.46
N ASP A 194 -13.27 -10.24 -10.55
CA ASP A 194 -12.59 -10.83 -11.70
C ASP A 194 -11.08 -10.95 -11.44
N LYS A 195 -10.63 -12.19 -11.14
CA LYS A 195 -9.23 -12.52 -10.88
C LYS A 195 -8.36 -12.41 -12.14
N VAL A 196 -8.94 -12.60 -13.31
CA VAL A 196 -8.21 -12.44 -14.57
C VAL A 196 -7.95 -10.96 -14.84
N GLU A 197 -8.96 -10.11 -14.67
CA GLU A 197 -8.76 -8.66 -14.80
C GLU A 197 -7.81 -8.12 -13.72
N ALA A 198 -7.82 -8.68 -12.50
CA ALA A 198 -6.86 -8.32 -11.46
C ALA A 198 -5.41 -8.66 -11.85
N GLN A 199 -5.19 -9.80 -12.49
CA GLN A 199 -3.87 -10.16 -13.01
C GLN A 199 -3.44 -9.23 -14.16
N ILE A 200 -4.36 -8.88 -15.07
CA ILE A 200 -4.09 -7.94 -16.15
C ILE A 200 -3.73 -6.55 -15.63
N LYS A 201 -4.46 -6.05 -14.62
CA LYS A 201 -4.31 -4.70 -14.09
C LYS A 201 -3.16 -4.55 -13.09
N PHE A 202 -3.08 -5.47 -12.15
CA PHE A 202 -2.18 -5.37 -11.00
C PHE A 202 -1.04 -6.38 -11.04
N GLY A 203 -1.12 -7.39 -11.89
CA GLY A 203 -0.25 -8.56 -11.87
C GLY A 203 -0.57 -9.55 -10.76
N TRP A 204 -1.66 -9.38 -10.01
CA TRP A 204 -2.00 -10.25 -8.88
C TRP A 204 -2.41 -11.65 -9.34
N GLU A 205 -1.81 -12.65 -8.75
CA GLU A 205 -2.21 -14.04 -8.92
C GLU A 205 -3.06 -14.48 -7.73
N VAL A 206 -4.27 -14.99 -8.01
CA VAL A 206 -5.20 -15.41 -6.96
C VAL A 206 -5.57 -16.87 -7.18
N ASP A 207 -5.00 -17.75 -6.35
CA ASP A 207 -5.18 -19.20 -6.44
C ASP A 207 -6.09 -19.71 -5.32
N ALA A 208 -6.99 -20.62 -5.65
CA ALA A 208 -7.88 -21.27 -4.69
C ALA A 208 -7.33 -22.62 -4.26
N TYR A 209 -7.31 -22.86 -2.96
CA TYR A 209 -6.91 -24.12 -2.38
C TYR A 209 -8.04 -24.75 -1.58
N PRO A 210 -8.24 -26.08 -1.70
CA PRO A 210 -9.11 -26.81 -0.78
C PRO A 210 -8.59 -26.67 0.64
N VAL A 211 -9.49 -26.45 1.60
CA VAL A 211 -9.09 -26.29 3.00
C VAL A 211 -8.32 -27.49 3.55
N ASN A 212 -8.54 -28.69 3.02
CA ASN A 212 -7.86 -29.91 3.49
C ASN A 212 -6.34 -29.87 3.22
N GLU A 213 -5.86 -29.25 2.15
CA GLU A 213 -4.42 -29.10 1.90
C GLU A 213 -3.75 -28.24 2.99
N VAL A 214 -4.42 -27.20 3.43
CA VAL A 214 -3.95 -26.36 4.54
C VAL A 214 -4.01 -27.12 5.86
N VAL A 215 -5.06 -27.92 6.09
CA VAL A 215 -5.18 -28.79 7.27
C VAL A 215 -4.05 -29.80 7.33
N GLU A 216 -3.64 -30.37 6.21
CA GLU A 216 -2.49 -31.28 6.14
C GLU A 216 -1.19 -30.58 6.53
N ALA A 217 -0.96 -29.35 6.04
CA ALA A 217 0.20 -28.53 6.41
C ALA A 217 0.21 -28.21 7.92
N VAL A 218 -0.94 -27.84 8.50
CA VAL A 218 -1.10 -27.59 9.94
C VAL A 218 -0.81 -28.87 10.75
N ASN A 219 -1.35 -30.00 10.35
CA ASN A 219 -1.13 -31.28 11.04
C ASN A 219 0.31 -31.79 10.91
N ALA A 220 1.06 -31.35 9.93
CA ALA A 220 2.47 -31.72 9.73
C ALA A 220 3.43 -30.92 10.64
N VAL A 221 2.96 -29.88 11.34
CA VAL A 221 3.79 -29.09 12.27
C VAL A 221 4.18 -29.94 13.48
N SER A 222 5.46 -29.95 13.83
CA SER A 222 5.94 -30.71 14.98
C SER A 222 5.50 -30.07 16.30
N GLN A 223 5.23 -30.91 17.32
CA GLN A 223 4.89 -30.40 18.66
C GLN A 223 6.00 -29.52 19.23
N ALA A 224 7.27 -29.84 18.95
CA ALA A 224 8.40 -29.04 19.41
C ALA A 224 8.40 -27.62 18.84
N ASP A 225 8.05 -27.45 17.55
CA ASP A 225 7.93 -26.12 16.94
C ASP A 225 6.73 -25.34 17.51
N ILE A 226 5.61 -26.04 17.75
CA ILE A 226 4.44 -25.45 18.40
C ILE A 226 4.79 -24.95 19.80
N ASP A 227 5.48 -25.76 20.61
CA ASP A 227 5.86 -25.39 21.97
C ASP A 227 6.78 -24.15 21.99
N ILE A 228 7.74 -24.08 21.06
CA ILE A 228 8.62 -22.91 20.92
C ILE A 228 7.81 -21.64 20.61
N LEU A 229 6.86 -21.73 19.69
CA LEU A 229 6.05 -20.56 19.33
C LEU A 229 5.08 -20.15 20.46
N VAL A 230 4.56 -21.11 21.20
CA VAL A 230 3.72 -20.84 22.40
C VAL A 230 4.53 -20.09 23.45
N GLU A 231 5.79 -20.48 23.73
CA GLU A 231 6.66 -19.73 24.65
C GLU A 231 6.87 -18.28 24.13
N GLU A 232 7.13 -18.09 22.81
CA GLU A 232 7.23 -16.75 22.24
C GLU A 232 5.96 -15.91 22.49
N TYR A 233 4.79 -16.50 22.36
CA TYR A 233 3.54 -15.79 22.65
C TYR A 233 3.43 -15.38 24.12
N TYR A 234 3.78 -16.29 25.03
CA TYR A 234 3.73 -16.02 26.47
C TYR A 234 4.77 -14.98 26.93
N ASP A 235 5.90 -14.93 26.25
CA ASP A 235 6.91 -13.88 26.49
C ASP A 235 6.50 -12.50 25.94
N LYS A 236 5.76 -12.50 24.83
CA LYS A 236 5.44 -11.27 24.10
C LYS A 236 4.13 -10.61 24.54
N TYR A 237 3.14 -11.38 24.95
CA TYR A 237 1.78 -10.92 25.21
C TYR A 237 1.33 -11.17 26.63
N ASP A 238 0.48 -10.28 27.16
CA ASP A 238 -0.19 -10.53 28.45
C ASP A 238 -1.23 -11.65 28.29
N ILE A 239 -1.31 -12.58 29.25
CA ILE A 239 -2.26 -13.69 29.24
C ILE A 239 -3.48 -13.35 30.09
N LEU A 240 -4.67 -13.37 29.48
CA LEU A 240 -5.95 -13.09 30.15
C LEU A 240 -6.79 -14.35 30.30
N LEU A 241 -6.57 -15.10 31.40
CA LEU A 241 -7.27 -16.37 31.68
C LEU A 241 -8.77 -16.17 31.96
N GLU A 242 -9.17 -15.06 32.60
CA GLU A 242 -10.56 -14.72 32.95
C GLU A 242 -11.32 -15.88 33.64
N GLY A 243 -10.61 -16.64 34.49
CA GLY A 243 -11.15 -17.76 35.24
C GLY A 243 -11.14 -19.10 34.52
N ARG A 244 -10.57 -19.19 33.34
CA ARG A 244 -10.34 -20.47 32.62
C ARG A 244 -9.19 -21.25 33.29
N ASP A 245 -9.20 -22.56 33.07
CA ASP A 245 -8.07 -23.41 33.44
C ASP A 245 -6.85 -23.06 32.59
N GLU A 246 -5.71 -22.84 33.23
CA GLU A 246 -4.48 -22.41 32.55
C GLU A 246 -3.96 -23.44 31.55
N LYS A 247 -4.10 -24.72 31.87
CA LYS A 247 -3.64 -25.80 30.99
C LYS A 247 -4.51 -25.89 29.73
N GLU A 248 -5.84 -25.86 29.88
CA GLU A 248 -6.79 -25.86 28.77
C GLU A 248 -6.57 -24.62 27.89
N PHE A 249 -6.40 -23.43 28.47
CA PHE A 249 -6.10 -22.20 27.75
C PHE A 249 -4.83 -22.34 26.92
N ARG A 250 -3.75 -22.90 27.51
CA ARG A 250 -2.49 -23.12 26.82
C ARG A 250 -2.64 -24.13 25.67
N GLU A 251 -3.44 -25.18 25.82
CA GLU A 251 -3.76 -26.12 24.75
C GLU A 251 -4.45 -25.44 23.58
N HIS A 252 -5.40 -24.52 23.84
CA HIS A 252 -6.07 -23.75 22.79
C HIS A 252 -5.12 -22.74 22.10
N VAL A 253 -4.22 -22.10 22.83
CA VAL A 253 -3.17 -21.24 22.27
C VAL A 253 -2.22 -22.06 21.38
N ALA A 254 -1.89 -23.30 21.78
CA ALA A 254 -1.06 -24.21 20.99
C ALA A 254 -1.72 -24.60 19.64
N VAL A 255 -3.05 -24.71 19.61
CA VAL A 255 -3.79 -24.93 18.34
C VAL A 255 -3.55 -23.75 17.38
N GLN A 256 -3.61 -22.49 17.87
CA GLN A 256 -3.32 -21.32 17.04
C GLN A 256 -1.86 -21.28 16.58
N ALA A 257 -0.91 -21.68 17.42
CA ALA A 257 0.50 -21.76 17.04
C ALA A 257 0.73 -22.79 15.91
N GLY A 258 0.09 -23.95 16.00
CA GLY A 258 0.10 -24.93 14.92
C GLY A 258 -0.50 -24.40 13.62
N ILE A 259 -1.59 -23.65 13.71
CA ILE A 259 -2.23 -23.01 12.56
C ILE A 259 -1.29 -21.94 11.97
N GLU A 260 -0.69 -21.06 12.79
CA GLU A 260 0.26 -20.01 12.29
C GLU A 260 1.42 -20.68 11.53
N LEU A 261 2.09 -21.66 12.13
CA LEU A 261 3.23 -22.33 11.50
C LEU A 261 2.85 -23.10 10.23
N GLY A 262 1.71 -23.77 10.23
CA GLY A 262 1.22 -24.51 9.07
C GLY A 262 0.92 -23.57 7.89
N PHE A 263 0.21 -22.47 8.15
CA PHE A 263 -0.06 -21.44 7.13
C PHE A 263 1.23 -20.77 6.66
N GLU A 264 2.11 -20.34 7.56
CA GLU A 264 3.36 -19.66 7.20
C GLU A 264 4.23 -20.55 6.29
N ARG A 265 4.42 -21.83 6.64
CA ARG A 265 5.17 -22.78 5.80
C ARG A 265 4.53 -22.97 4.44
N PHE A 266 3.21 -23.15 4.39
CA PHE A 266 2.49 -23.32 3.14
C PHE A 266 2.61 -22.08 2.23
N LEU A 267 2.48 -20.88 2.80
CA LEU A 267 2.62 -19.62 2.08
C LEU A 267 4.04 -19.45 1.54
N ASP A 268 5.06 -19.70 2.36
CA ASP A 268 6.46 -19.55 1.98
C ASP A 268 6.88 -20.57 0.91
N GLU A 269 6.54 -21.83 1.07
CA GLU A 269 6.89 -22.90 0.12
C GLU A 269 6.25 -22.70 -1.26
N ASN A 270 5.06 -22.07 -1.30
CA ASN A 270 4.33 -21.80 -2.53
C ASN A 270 4.43 -20.34 -2.99
N ASN A 271 5.27 -19.52 -2.34
CA ASN A 271 5.53 -18.12 -2.66
C ASN A 271 4.26 -17.25 -2.68
N TYR A 272 3.40 -17.37 -1.65
CA TYR A 272 2.26 -16.49 -1.43
C TYR A 272 2.59 -15.38 -0.43
N GLN A 273 2.10 -14.16 -0.69
CA GLN A 273 2.33 -12.99 0.16
C GLN A 273 1.04 -12.48 0.83
N ALA A 274 -0.09 -13.07 0.51
CA ALA A 274 -1.36 -12.77 1.14
C ALA A 274 -2.22 -14.04 1.25
N VAL A 275 -3.12 -14.05 2.21
CA VAL A 275 -4.00 -15.18 2.48
C VAL A 275 -5.41 -14.71 2.79
N VAL A 276 -6.38 -15.52 2.38
CA VAL A 276 -7.79 -15.29 2.67
C VAL A 276 -8.39 -16.57 3.25
N THR A 277 -9.15 -16.40 4.31
CA THR A 277 -9.89 -17.50 4.95
C THR A 277 -11.39 -17.27 4.88
N HIS A 278 -12.14 -18.32 5.12
CA HIS A 278 -13.60 -18.32 5.10
C HIS A 278 -14.13 -19.11 6.29
N PHE A 279 -14.72 -18.44 7.27
CA PHE A 279 -15.15 -19.06 8.52
C PHE A 279 -16.26 -20.12 8.34
N GLY A 280 -16.99 -20.09 7.23
CA GLY A 280 -18.01 -21.09 6.89
C GLY A 280 -17.43 -22.38 6.30
N ASP A 281 -16.15 -22.44 5.96
CA ASP A 281 -15.46 -23.62 5.44
C ASP A 281 -14.05 -23.73 6.03
N LEU A 282 -13.96 -24.34 7.20
CA LEU A 282 -12.73 -24.54 7.95
C LEU A 282 -12.22 -26.00 7.88
N GLY A 283 -12.91 -26.88 7.17
CA GLY A 283 -12.53 -28.30 7.02
C GLY A 283 -12.18 -28.96 8.35
N GLY A 284 -10.94 -29.45 8.46
CA GLY A 284 -10.41 -30.10 9.66
C GLY A 284 -9.71 -29.17 10.65
N LEU A 285 -9.70 -27.84 10.44
CA LEU A 285 -9.16 -26.91 11.42
C LEU A 285 -9.99 -26.94 12.71
N LYS A 286 -9.32 -27.03 13.86
CA LYS A 286 -9.98 -27.09 15.17
C LYS A 286 -10.57 -25.75 15.60
N GLN A 287 -9.92 -24.67 15.25
CA GLN A 287 -10.31 -23.29 15.58
C GLN A 287 -10.37 -22.42 14.33
N LEU A 288 -11.08 -21.29 14.39
CA LEU A 288 -10.93 -20.22 13.44
C LEU A 288 -9.53 -19.59 13.59
N PRO A 289 -8.77 -19.38 12.49
CA PRO A 289 -7.36 -18.98 12.56
C PRO A 289 -7.16 -17.50 12.91
N GLY A 290 -7.64 -17.05 14.08
CA GLY A 290 -7.61 -15.64 14.48
C GLY A 290 -6.22 -15.15 14.86
N LEU A 291 -5.63 -15.64 15.96
CA LEU A 291 -4.29 -15.25 16.40
C LEU A 291 -3.25 -15.54 15.32
N ALA A 292 -3.37 -16.65 14.62
CA ALA A 292 -2.49 -17.00 13.51
C ALA A 292 -2.50 -15.93 12.41
N MET A 293 -3.66 -15.46 11.97
CA MET A 293 -3.76 -14.43 10.92
C MET A 293 -3.29 -13.06 11.41
N GLN A 294 -3.56 -12.70 12.67
CA GLN A 294 -3.04 -11.47 13.27
C GLN A 294 -1.50 -11.46 13.24
N ARG A 295 -0.87 -12.57 13.57
CA ARG A 295 0.59 -12.75 13.55
C ARG A 295 1.16 -12.75 12.13
N LEU A 296 0.51 -13.41 11.19
CA LEU A 296 0.93 -13.38 9.78
C LEU A 296 0.89 -11.95 9.23
N MET A 297 -0.15 -11.17 9.55
CA MET A 297 -0.17 -9.75 9.18
C MET A 297 0.95 -8.95 9.82
N GLU A 298 1.33 -9.23 11.08
CA GLU A 298 2.48 -8.61 11.75
C GLU A 298 3.79 -8.95 11.02
N LYS A 299 3.91 -10.15 10.47
CA LYS A 299 5.05 -10.61 9.66
C LYS A 299 5.08 -10.02 8.24
N GLY A 300 4.04 -9.27 7.85
CA GLY A 300 3.97 -8.55 6.58
C GLY A 300 3.07 -9.19 5.52
N TYR A 301 2.44 -10.33 5.79
CA TYR A 301 1.45 -10.90 4.88
C TYR A 301 0.20 -10.02 4.78
N GLY A 302 -0.44 -10.03 3.63
CA GLY A 302 -1.77 -9.49 3.46
C GLY A 302 -2.83 -10.45 3.99
N PHE A 303 -3.93 -9.91 4.48
CA PHE A 303 -5.07 -10.71 4.92
C PHE A 303 -6.38 -10.07 4.47
N GLY A 304 -7.35 -10.92 4.12
CA GLY A 304 -8.76 -10.60 3.91
C GLY A 304 -9.63 -11.73 4.44
N ALA A 305 -10.83 -11.41 4.82
CA ALA A 305 -11.80 -12.38 5.31
C ALA A 305 -12.80 -12.78 4.21
N GLU A 306 -13.53 -13.87 4.45
CA GLU A 306 -14.71 -14.23 3.65
C GLU A 306 -14.46 -14.46 2.15
N GLY A 307 -13.22 -14.73 1.78
CA GLY A 307 -12.83 -14.86 0.39
C GLY A 307 -12.41 -13.55 -0.28
N ASP A 308 -12.37 -12.42 0.43
CA ASP A 308 -12.03 -11.11 -0.13
C ASP A 308 -10.52 -10.96 -0.42
N TRP A 309 -10.12 -11.57 -1.50
CA TRP A 309 -8.76 -11.54 -2.00
C TRP A 309 -8.29 -10.13 -2.42
N LYS A 310 -9.21 -9.22 -2.79
CA LYS A 310 -8.90 -7.84 -3.15
C LYS A 310 -8.36 -7.06 -1.96
N THR A 311 -9.06 -7.17 -0.83
CA THR A 311 -8.62 -6.54 0.42
C THR A 311 -7.31 -7.18 0.91
N ALA A 312 -7.15 -8.51 0.82
CA ALA A 312 -5.90 -9.18 1.18
C ALA A 312 -4.71 -8.66 0.37
N ALA A 313 -4.84 -8.57 -0.94
CA ALA A 313 -3.80 -8.03 -1.81
C ALA A 313 -3.52 -6.56 -1.49
N MET A 314 -4.54 -5.73 -1.26
CA MET A 314 -4.38 -4.32 -0.92
C MET A 314 -3.66 -4.13 0.42
N VAL A 315 -3.99 -4.90 1.46
CA VAL A 315 -3.26 -4.89 2.73
C VAL A 315 -1.77 -5.21 2.51
N ARG A 316 -1.47 -6.20 1.65
CA ARG A 316 -0.08 -6.51 1.30
C ARG A 316 0.63 -5.35 0.60
N VAL A 317 0.01 -4.75 -0.41
CA VAL A 317 0.57 -3.58 -1.13
C VAL A 317 0.85 -2.42 -0.16
N MET A 318 -0.10 -2.10 0.72
CA MET A 318 0.09 -1.03 1.71
C MET A 318 1.23 -1.35 2.68
N LYS A 319 1.40 -2.62 3.10
CA LYS A 319 2.55 -3.05 3.92
C LYS A 319 3.89 -2.94 3.17
N ILE A 320 3.92 -3.19 1.87
CA ILE A 320 5.09 -2.96 1.03
C ILE A 320 5.47 -1.48 1.02
N MET A 321 4.51 -0.60 0.78
CA MET A 321 4.73 0.86 0.72
C MET A 321 5.23 1.43 2.05
N THR A 322 4.86 0.83 3.18
CA THR A 322 5.28 1.26 4.52
C THR A 322 6.55 0.59 5.03
N GLN A 323 7.10 -0.37 4.29
CA GLN A 323 8.27 -1.13 4.72
C GLN A 323 9.47 -0.22 5.01
N GLY A 324 10.14 -0.46 6.15
CA GLY A 324 11.31 0.31 6.58
C GLY A 324 11.02 1.76 7.00
N MET A 325 9.76 2.14 7.17
CA MET A 325 9.43 3.43 7.77
C MET A 325 9.83 3.42 9.25
N LYS A 326 10.55 4.46 9.67
CA LYS A 326 10.81 4.69 11.09
C LYS A 326 9.50 5.10 11.76
N ASP A 327 9.28 4.57 12.96
CA ASP A 327 8.10 4.90 13.79
C ASP A 327 6.76 4.59 13.10
N ALA A 328 6.73 3.58 12.22
CA ALA A 328 5.50 3.12 11.58
C ALA A 328 4.43 2.78 12.63
N LYS A 329 3.23 3.29 12.42
CA LYS A 329 2.08 3.07 13.31
C LYS A 329 1.28 1.83 12.94
N GLY A 330 1.41 1.36 11.70
CA GLY A 330 0.90 0.08 11.24
C GLY A 330 -0.19 0.14 10.19
N THR A 331 -0.35 -1.02 9.55
CA THR A 331 -1.34 -1.29 8.49
C THR A 331 -2.09 -2.58 8.84
N SER A 332 -3.40 -2.59 8.65
CA SER A 332 -4.28 -3.69 9.03
C SER A 332 -5.40 -3.93 8.02
N PHE A 333 -5.94 -5.13 8.04
CA PHE A 333 -7.30 -5.41 7.63
C PHE A 333 -8.26 -4.91 8.71
N MET A 334 -9.39 -4.32 8.35
CA MET A 334 -10.46 -3.86 9.25
C MET A 334 -11.83 -4.14 8.64
N GLU A 335 -12.85 -4.09 9.48
CA GLU A 335 -14.26 -4.22 9.09
C GLU A 335 -15.11 -3.21 9.83
N ASP A 336 -16.00 -2.51 9.09
CA ASP A 336 -16.99 -1.60 9.64
C ASP A 336 -18.09 -2.39 10.39
N TYR A 337 -18.17 -2.21 11.71
CA TYR A 337 -19.11 -2.99 12.52
C TYR A 337 -20.36 -2.24 12.93
N THR A 338 -20.20 -1.09 13.61
CA THR A 338 -21.35 -0.35 14.13
C THR A 338 -21.05 1.13 14.34
N TYR A 339 -22.08 1.95 14.36
CA TYR A 339 -21.95 3.40 14.52
C TYR A 339 -22.27 3.86 15.94
N ASN A 340 -21.49 4.84 16.42
CA ASN A 340 -21.92 5.73 17.46
C ASN A 340 -22.54 6.97 16.81
N LEU A 341 -23.83 7.19 17.03
CA LEU A 341 -24.59 8.30 16.44
C LEU A 341 -24.88 9.44 17.44
N VAL A 342 -24.21 9.42 18.60
CA VAL A 342 -24.35 10.48 19.61
C VAL A 342 -23.69 11.75 19.11
N SER A 343 -24.45 12.87 19.10
CA SER A 343 -23.95 14.16 18.61
C SER A 343 -22.67 14.60 19.31
N GLY A 344 -21.66 14.97 18.52
CA GLY A 344 -20.30 15.34 18.97
C GLY A 344 -19.40 14.16 19.32
N LYS A 345 -19.87 12.92 19.14
CA LYS A 345 -19.14 11.67 19.44
C LYS A 345 -19.30 10.63 18.33
N GLU A 346 -19.72 11.11 17.17
CA GLU A 346 -20.01 10.26 16.03
C GLU A 346 -18.75 9.55 15.52
N GLY A 347 -18.92 8.28 15.15
CA GLY A 347 -17.85 7.47 14.58
C GLY A 347 -18.29 6.05 14.29
N VAL A 348 -17.38 5.30 13.70
CA VAL A 348 -17.52 3.87 13.38
C VAL A 348 -16.66 3.08 14.34
N LEU A 349 -17.24 2.05 14.95
CA LEU A 349 -16.48 1.03 15.66
C LEU A 349 -16.05 -0.03 14.65
N GLU A 350 -14.77 -0.19 14.57
CA GLU A 350 -14.07 -1.08 13.67
C GLU A 350 -13.51 -2.27 14.42
N ALA A 351 -13.68 -3.42 13.84
CA ALA A 351 -13.13 -4.66 14.37
C ALA A 351 -13.02 -5.69 13.24
N HIS A 352 -12.79 -6.90 13.54
CA HIS A 352 -13.20 -8.11 12.83
C HIS A 352 -13.43 -9.18 13.90
N MET A 353 -13.96 -10.31 13.49
CA MET A 353 -14.18 -11.41 14.44
C MET A 353 -12.94 -11.74 15.25
N LEU A 354 -11.76 -11.76 14.63
CA LEU A 354 -10.47 -12.04 15.27
C LEU A 354 -9.31 -11.22 14.66
N GLU A 355 -9.29 -11.00 13.36
CA GLU A 355 -8.09 -10.83 12.54
C GLU A 355 -7.74 -9.35 12.30
N VAL A 356 -7.50 -8.59 13.35
CA VAL A 356 -6.94 -7.22 13.27
C VAL A 356 -5.45 -7.25 13.58
N CYS A 357 -4.63 -6.60 12.75
CA CYS A 357 -3.17 -6.64 12.84
C CYS A 357 -2.65 -5.96 14.12
N PRO A 358 -1.81 -6.61 14.93
CA PRO A 358 -1.30 -6.03 16.17
C PRO A 358 -0.34 -4.85 15.97
N THR A 359 0.13 -4.58 14.76
CA THR A 359 0.99 -3.40 14.50
C THR A 359 0.28 -2.08 14.75
N ILE A 360 -1.06 -2.04 14.72
CA ILE A 360 -1.84 -0.83 15.01
C ILE A 360 -2.16 -0.63 16.50
N ALA A 361 -1.77 -1.56 17.37
CA ALA A 361 -2.11 -1.54 18.79
C ALA A 361 -1.54 -0.31 19.53
N ASP A 362 -2.34 0.28 20.43
CA ASP A 362 -1.91 1.31 21.38
C ASP A 362 -1.55 0.67 22.73
N GLY A 363 -0.27 0.37 22.94
CA GLY A 363 0.23 -0.18 24.17
C GLY A 363 0.17 -1.71 24.27
N LYS A 364 -0.32 -2.22 25.40
CA LYS A 364 -0.30 -3.66 25.70
C LYS A 364 -1.26 -4.46 24.83
N ILE A 365 -0.79 -5.60 24.38
CA ILE A 365 -1.55 -6.59 23.63
C ILE A 365 -1.70 -7.83 24.52
N SER A 366 -2.90 -8.38 24.58
CA SER A 366 -3.17 -9.55 25.40
C SER A 366 -3.70 -10.71 24.55
N ILE A 367 -3.39 -11.94 24.94
CA ILE A 367 -4.07 -13.12 24.43
C ILE A 367 -5.29 -13.40 25.28
N LYS A 368 -6.41 -13.60 24.61
CA LYS A 368 -7.69 -13.94 25.23
C LYS A 368 -8.34 -15.07 24.45
N GLU A 369 -9.04 -15.94 25.16
CA GLU A 369 -9.87 -16.96 24.58
C GLU A 369 -11.34 -16.68 24.92
N GLN A 370 -12.21 -16.75 23.92
CA GLN A 370 -13.64 -16.56 24.10
C GLN A 370 -14.42 -17.42 23.11
N PRO A 371 -15.60 -17.92 23.50
CA PRO A 371 -16.50 -18.59 22.59
C PRO A 371 -16.77 -17.75 21.34
N LEU A 372 -16.74 -18.41 20.20
CA LEU A 372 -17.23 -17.86 18.95
C LEU A 372 -18.57 -18.51 18.67
N SER A 373 -19.66 -17.74 18.63
CA SER A 373 -21.01 -18.26 18.40
C SER A 373 -21.24 -18.78 16.97
N MET A 374 -20.20 -18.80 16.15
CA MET A 374 -20.22 -19.22 14.74
C MET A 374 -19.21 -20.32 14.48
N GLY A 375 -19.48 -21.14 13.45
CA GLY A 375 -18.53 -22.12 12.93
C GLY A 375 -18.45 -23.46 13.67
N ASN A 376 -19.07 -23.62 14.82
CA ASN A 376 -19.10 -24.83 15.63
C ASN A 376 -17.71 -25.47 15.83
N ARG A 377 -16.73 -24.64 16.29
CA ARG A 377 -15.34 -24.98 16.55
C ARG A 377 -14.97 -24.74 18.00
N GLU A 378 -13.77 -25.20 18.41
CA GLU A 378 -13.19 -24.87 19.71
C GLU A 378 -13.03 -23.35 19.84
N ASP A 379 -13.08 -22.85 21.07
CA ASP A 379 -12.91 -21.44 21.37
C ASP A 379 -11.54 -20.92 20.90
N PRO A 380 -11.48 -19.99 19.95
CA PRO A 380 -10.19 -19.54 19.41
C PRO A 380 -9.51 -18.53 20.32
N ALA A 381 -8.20 -18.73 20.54
CA ALA A 381 -7.36 -17.69 21.11
C ALA A 381 -7.10 -16.58 20.09
N ARG A 382 -7.04 -15.35 20.59
CA ARG A 382 -6.86 -14.12 19.78
C ARG A 382 -6.11 -13.04 20.54
N LEU A 383 -5.49 -12.13 19.79
CA LEU A 383 -4.92 -10.91 20.34
C LEU A 383 -6.03 -9.85 20.50
N VAL A 384 -6.11 -9.28 21.70
CA VAL A 384 -7.04 -8.18 22.01
C VAL A 384 -6.26 -6.93 22.39
N PHE A 385 -6.68 -5.80 21.82
CA PHE A 385 -6.07 -4.49 22.03
C PHE A 385 -7.01 -3.39 21.49
N THR A 386 -6.72 -2.14 21.80
CA THR A 386 -7.28 -0.98 21.13
C THR A 386 -6.24 -0.36 20.20
N SER A 387 -6.69 0.22 19.09
CA SER A 387 -5.79 0.85 18.13
C SER A 387 -5.23 2.18 18.66
N LYS A 388 -4.11 2.62 18.04
CA LYS A 388 -3.58 3.98 18.15
C LYS A 388 -4.62 5.01 17.75
N THR A 389 -4.33 6.29 18.00
CA THR A 389 -5.16 7.42 17.60
C THR A 389 -4.42 8.32 16.60
N GLY A 390 -5.18 9.15 15.89
CA GLY A 390 -4.66 10.13 14.93
C GLY A 390 -5.17 9.90 13.50
N PRO A 391 -4.65 10.69 12.55
CA PRO A 391 -5.05 10.58 11.16
C PRO A 391 -4.62 9.23 10.57
N ALA A 392 -5.45 8.69 9.70
CA ALA A 392 -5.23 7.44 8.99
C ALA A 392 -6.04 7.44 7.69
N ILE A 393 -5.87 6.41 6.88
CA ILE A 393 -6.70 6.16 5.72
C ILE A 393 -7.36 4.78 5.79
N ALA A 394 -8.59 4.70 5.32
CA ALA A 394 -9.30 3.46 5.03
C ALA A 394 -9.52 3.35 3.52
N THR A 395 -9.19 2.21 2.93
CA THR A 395 -9.34 1.98 1.49
C THR A 395 -10.15 0.74 1.20
N SER A 396 -10.94 0.77 0.12
CA SER A 396 -11.65 -0.39 -0.39
C SER A 396 -11.46 -0.51 -1.89
N LEU A 397 -10.90 -1.62 -2.34
CA LEU A 397 -10.80 -1.95 -3.76
C LEU A 397 -11.98 -2.83 -4.14
N ILE A 398 -12.86 -2.31 -4.98
CA ILE A 398 -14.06 -3.01 -5.45
C ILE A 398 -14.01 -3.28 -6.94
N ASP A 399 -14.66 -4.36 -7.33
CA ASP A 399 -14.92 -4.70 -8.75
C ASP A 399 -16.33 -4.29 -9.11
N LEU A 400 -16.47 -3.44 -10.12
CA LEU A 400 -17.77 -2.97 -10.66
C LEU A 400 -18.21 -3.77 -11.91
N GLY A 401 -17.48 -4.82 -12.26
CA GLY A 401 -17.75 -5.67 -13.43
C GLY A 401 -17.16 -5.13 -14.74
N ASP A 402 -17.07 -3.83 -14.89
CA ASP A 402 -16.45 -3.17 -16.05
C ASP A 402 -15.12 -2.46 -15.69
N ARG A 403 -14.79 -2.36 -14.43
CA ARG A 403 -13.56 -1.72 -13.90
C ARG A 403 -13.37 -1.98 -12.44
N PHE A 404 -12.13 -1.81 -11.96
CA PHE A 404 -11.84 -1.67 -10.54
C PHE A 404 -11.95 -0.20 -10.10
N ARG A 405 -12.44 -0.01 -8.89
CA ARG A 405 -12.47 1.28 -8.18
C ARG A 405 -11.77 1.17 -6.86
N LEU A 406 -10.82 2.06 -6.60
CA LEU A 406 -10.24 2.27 -5.27
C LEU A 406 -10.96 3.44 -4.59
N ILE A 407 -11.61 3.16 -3.48
CA ILE A 407 -12.22 4.17 -2.61
C ILE A 407 -11.19 4.47 -1.52
N ILE A 408 -10.91 5.74 -1.30
CA ILE A 408 -9.92 6.21 -0.33
C ILE A 408 -10.61 7.20 0.60
N ASN A 409 -10.67 6.90 1.88
CA ASN A 409 -11.27 7.78 2.88
C ASN A 409 -10.24 8.18 3.93
N ASP A 410 -10.03 9.48 4.10
CA ASP A 410 -9.33 10.02 5.25
C ASP A 410 -10.17 9.83 6.50
N VAL A 411 -9.57 9.27 7.55
CA VAL A 411 -10.25 8.99 8.81
C VAL A 411 -9.46 9.53 10.00
N ASP A 412 -10.16 9.90 11.06
CA ASP A 412 -9.56 10.38 12.31
C ASP A 412 -9.82 9.38 13.44
N CYS A 413 -8.80 8.59 13.77
CA CYS A 413 -8.90 7.56 14.80
C CYS A 413 -8.88 8.17 16.20
N LYS A 414 -9.82 7.73 17.04
CA LYS A 414 -10.07 8.23 18.39
C LYS A 414 -10.16 7.10 19.40
N LYS A 415 -10.01 7.42 20.67
CA LYS A 415 -10.34 6.46 21.73
C LYS A 415 -11.86 6.41 21.92
N THR A 416 -12.36 5.21 22.17
CA THR A 416 -13.75 5.05 22.63
C THR A 416 -13.94 5.72 23.99
N GLU A 417 -15.13 6.26 24.26
CA GLU A 417 -15.40 6.96 25.52
C GLU A 417 -15.27 6.07 26.76
N LYS A 418 -15.54 4.80 26.60
CA LYS A 418 -15.52 3.80 27.67
C LYS A 418 -14.89 2.51 27.18
N PRO A 419 -14.24 1.77 28.07
CA PRO A 419 -13.80 0.40 27.77
C PRO A 419 -15.01 -0.49 27.41
N MET A 420 -14.77 -1.48 26.57
CA MET A 420 -15.76 -2.48 26.14
C MET A 420 -15.35 -3.87 26.64
N PRO A 421 -15.42 -4.14 27.96
CA PRO A 421 -14.84 -5.34 28.56
C PRO A 421 -15.48 -6.65 28.10
N LYS A 422 -16.69 -6.58 27.53
CA LYS A 422 -17.41 -7.75 27.01
C LYS A 422 -17.16 -8.01 25.52
N LEU A 423 -16.48 -7.08 24.84
CA LEU A 423 -16.13 -7.24 23.43
C LEU A 423 -14.71 -7.85 23.33
N PRO A 424 -14.60 -9.15 23.00
CA PRO A 424 -13.33 -9.88 23.10
C PRO A 424 -12.52 -9.84 21.81
N VAL A 425 -12.45 -8.68 21.15
CA VAL A 425 -11.75 -8.52 19.88
C VAL A 425 -10.90 -7.24 19.91
N ALA A 426 -9.91 -7.18 19.04
CA ALA A 426 -9.18 -5.95 18.78
C ALA A 426 -10.08 -4.94 18.09
N THR A 427 -9.98 -3.66 18.47
CA THR A 427 -10.87 -2.61 17.97
C THR A 427 -10.13 -1.34 17.59
N ALA A 428 -10.65 -0.64 16.59
CA ALA A 428 -10.40 0.77 16.34
C ALA A 428 -11.71 1.55 16.38
N PHE A 429 -11.63 2.86 16.55
CA PHE A 429 -12.77 3.73 16.46
C PHE A 429 -12.36 5.00 15.72
N TRP A 430 -13.04 5.31 14.62
CA TRP A 430 -12.73 6.52 13.86
C TRP A 430 -13.94 7.29 13.39
N THR A 431 -13.72 8.55 13.08
CA THR A 431 -14.68 9.39 12.36
C THR A 431 -14.17 9.55 10.93
N PRO A 432 -14.91 9.07 9.90
CA PRO A 432 -14.57 9.34 8.51
C PRO A 432 -14.72 10.83 8.20
N GLN A 433 -13.87 11.35 7.34
CA GLN A 433 -13.96 12.72 6.86
C GLN A 433 -15.09 12.87 5.83
N PRO A 434 -15.70 14.08 5.71
CA PRO A 434 -15.53 15.26 6.57
C PRO A 434 -16.25 15.12 7.93
N ASN A 435 -17.15 14.17 8.04
CA ASN A 435 -17.89 13.76 9.24
C ASN A 435 -18.60 12.42 8.96
N LEU A 436 -19.07 11.74 9.99
CA LEU A 436 -19.71 10.43 9.88
C LEU A 436 -20.81 10.40 8.82
N LYS A 437 -21.71 11.38 8.81
CA LYS A 437 -22.86 11.39 7.89
C LYS A 437 -22.43 11.45 6.41
N VAL A 438 -21.58 12.41 6.08
CA VAL A 438 -21.14 12.61 4.69
C VAL A 438 -20.17 11.49 4.26
N GLY A 439 -19.22 11.13 5.11
CA GLY A 439 -18.24 10.09 4.81
C GLY A 439 -18.91 8.73 4.54
N THR A 440 -19.84 8.31 5.41
CA THR A 440 -20.56 7.04 5.21
C THR A 440 -21.53 7.09 4.02
N GLU A 441 -22.19 8.21 3.77
CA GLU A 441 -23.03 8.37 2.57
C GLU A 441 -22.18 8.26 1.29
N ALA A 442 -21.04 8.93 1.24
CA ALA A 442 -20.12 8.86 0.11
C ALA A 442 -19.57 7.45 -0.10
N TRP A 443 -19.15 6.76 0.98
CA TRP A 443 -18.68 5.38 0.94
C TRP A 443 -19.71 4.43 0.32
N ILE A 444 -20.95 4.49 0.78
CA ILE A 444 -22.06 3.69 0.27
C ILE A 444 -22.37 4.02 -1.20
N LEU A 445 -22.37 5.31 -1.56
CA LEU A 445 -22.58 5.74 -2.95
C LEU A 445 -21.48 5.25 -3.90
N ALA A 446 -20.25 5.19 -3.42
CA ALA A 446 -19.11 4.65 -4.18
C ALA A 446 -19.16 3.13 -4.33
N GLY A 447 -19.96 2.43 -3.55
CA GLY A 447 -20.05 0.96 -3.51
C GLY A 447 -19.04 0.33 -2.55
N GLY A 448 -18.53 1.09 -1.57
CA GLY A 448 -17.51 0.63 -0.63
C GLY A 448 -17.91 -0.62 0.14
N ALA A 449 -16.95 -1.52 0.33
CA ALA A 449 -17.13 -2.74 1.09
C ALA A 449 -17.17 -2.47 2.60
N HIS A 450 -17.66 -3.44 3.37
CA HIS A 450 -17.48 -3.46 4.82
C HIS A 450 -16.04 -3.85 5.21
N HIS A 451 -15.30 -4.50 4.33
CA HIS A 451 -13.87 -4.76 4.48
C HIS A 451 -13.03 -3.59 4.00
N THR A 452 -12.01 -3.22 4.76
CA THR A 452 -11.08 -2.16 4.43
C THR A 452 -9.63 -2.59 4.62
N ALA A 453 -8.75 -2.09 3.75
CA ALA A 453 -7.33 -2.04 4.02
C ALA A 453 -7.02 -0.67 4.64
N PHE A 454 -6.49 -0.70 5.85
CA PHE A 454 -6.33 0.46 6.72
C PHE A 454 -4.86 0.75 7.01
N SER A 455 -4.45 2.04 7.05
CA SER A 455 -3.09 2.42 7.43
C SER A 455 -3.03 3.77 8.12
N TYR A 456 -2.20 3.84 9.18
CA TYR A 456 -1.76 5.10 9.78
C TYR A 456 -0.61 5.78 9.06
N ASP A 457 0.06 5.07 8.16
CA ASP A 457 1.37 5.45 7.63
C ASP A 457 1.34 5.92 6.18
N LEU A 458 0.23 5.69 5.51
CA LEU A 458 0.01 6.11 4.13
C LEU A 458 -0.95 7.29 4.04
N THR A 459 -0.84 8.03 2.93
CA THR A 459 -1.72 9.15 2.60
C THR A 459 -2.66 8.80 1.45
N ALA A 460 -3.78 9.52 1.36
CA ALA A 460 -4.69 9.41 0.24
C ALA A 460 -4.00 9.68 -1.11
N GLU A 461 -3.06 10.64 -1.14
CA GLU A 461 -2.25 10.94 -2.34
C GLU A 461 -1.43 9.73 -2.80
N GLN A 462 -0.74 9.02 -1.88
CA GLN A 462 0.04 7.84 -2.23
C GLN A 462 -0.82 6.71 -2.81
N MET A 463 -2.00 6.50 -2.26
CA MET A 463 -2.94 5.48 -2.76
C MET A 463 -3.55 5.88 -4.10
N GLY A 464 -3.82 7.17 -4.29
CA GLY A 464 -4.27 7.71 -5.57
C GLY A 464 -3.20 7.60 -6.66
N ASP A 465 -1.96 7.94 -6.35
CA ASP A 465 -0.82 7.77 -7.27
C ASP A 465 -0.63 6.28 -7.64
N TRP A 466 -0.80 5.36 -6.68
CA TRP A 466 -0.78 3.92 -6.97
C TRP A 466 -1.91 3.53 -7.93
N ALA A 467 -3.13 3.97 -7.67
CA ALA A 467 -4.28 3.69 -8.53
C ALA A 467 -4.11 4.26 -9.95
N ALA A 468 -3.56 5.47 -10.07
CA ALA A 468 -3.25 6.11 -11.34
C ALA A 468 -2.22 5.30 -12.14
N CYS A 469 -1.14 4.83 -11.50
CA CYS A 469 -0.15 3.95 -12.12
C CYS A 469 -0.75 2.62 -12.58
N MET A 470 -1.74 2.09 -11.85
CA MET A 470 -2.47 0.86 -12.22
C MET A 470 -3.56 1.10 -13.28
N GLY A 471 -3.83 2.36 -13.63
CA GLY A 471 -4.86 2.72 -14.61
C GLY A 471 -6.26 2.31 -14.16
N ILE A 472 -6.57 2.46 -12.87
CA ILE A 472 -7.88 2.19 -12.28
C ILE A 472 -8.51 3.48 -11.74
N GLU A 473 -9.83 3.45 -11.56
CA GLU A 473 -10.57 4.54 -10.95
C GLU A 473 -10.19 4.70 -9.47
N ALA A 474 -9.88 5.93 -9.05
CA ALA A 474 -9.78 6.31 -7.65
C ALA A 474 -10.84 7.36 -7.31
N VAL A 475 -11.46 7.26 -6.13
CA VAL A 475 -12.37 8.27 -5.58
C VAL A 475 -11.95 8.61 -4.15
N TYR A 476 -12.02 9.89 -3.79
CA TYR A 476 -11.54 10.40 -2.52
C TYR A 476 -12.69 10.89 -1.65
N ILE A 477 -12.66 10.50 -0.38
CA ILE A 477 -13.56 10.98 0.65
C ILE A 477 -12.69 11.64 1.71
N ASP A 478 -12.73 12.96 1.76
CA ASP A 478 -11.87 13.80 2.57
C ASP A 478 -12.63 14.98 3.22
N LYS A 479 -11.89 15.90 3.83
CA LYS A 479 -12.46 17.10 4.49
C LYS A 479 -13.25 18.01 3.57
N ASP A 480 -13.00 17.98 2.27
CA ASP A 480 -13.61 18.87 1.26
C ASP A 480 -14.78 18.16 0.51
N THR A 481 -15.03 16.90 0.81
CA THR A 481 -16.08 16.10 0.15
C THR A 481 -17.47 16.64 0.41
N THR A 482 -18.22 16.88 -0.68
CA THR A 482 -19.65 17.15 -0.63
C THR A 482 -20.41 16.13 -1.49
N ILE A 483 -21.55 15.64 -1.02
CA ILE A 483 -22.31 14.58 -1.71
C ILE A 483 -22.69 14.97 -3.15
N ARG A 484 -22.98 16.25 -3.40
CA ARG A 484 -23.32 16.72 -4.75
C ARG A 484 -22.13 16.58 -5.72
N GLN A 485 -20.95 17.03 -5.30
CA GLN A 485 -19.74 16.95 -6.12
C GLN A 485 -19.32 15.50 -6.30
N PHE A 486 -19.37 14.71 -5.22
CA PHE A 486 -19.03 13.29 -5.24
C PHE A 486 -19.92 12.48 -6.21
N LYS A 487 -21.23 12.72 -6.21
CA LYS A 487 -22.14 12.10 -7.20
C LYS A 487 -21.79 12.48 -8.65
N ASN A 488 -21.39 13.73 -8.88
CA ASN A 488 -20.95 14.16 -10.20
C ASN A 488 -19.62 13.47 -10.61
N GLU A 489 -18.67 13.34 -9.67
CA GLU A 489 -17.43 12.61 -9.89
C GLU A 489 -17.70 11.15 -10.28
N LEU A 490 -18.53 10.44 -9.49
CA LEU A 490 -18.91 9.07 -9.81
C LEU A 490 -19.56 8.93 -11.20
N LEU A 491 -20.40 9.91 -11.58
CA LEU A 491 -21.02 9.94 -12.91
C LEU A 491 -19.97 10.12 -14.02
N TRP A 492 -19.05 11.07 -13.89
CA TRP A 492 -18.01 11.28 -14.88
C TRP A 492 -17.04 10.09 -14.95
N ASN A 493 -16.66 9.53 -13.82
CA ASN A 493 -15.81 8.35 -13.77
C ASN A 493 -16.45 7.15 -14.46
N SER A 494 -17.78 6.98 -14.33
CA SER A 494 -18.49 5.91 -15.02
C SER A 494 -18.43 6.02 -16.55
N VAL A 495 -18.12 7.20 -17.08
CA VAL A 495 -17.90 7.41 -18.53
C VAL A 495 -16.42 7.28 -18.87
N ALA A 496 -15.54 7.86 -18.04
CA ALA A 496 -14.10 7.92 -18.31
C ALA A 496 -13.42 6.54 -18.21
N TYR A 497 -13.82 5.72 -17.25
CA TYR A 497 -13.23 4.40 -16.97
C TYR A 497 -14.01 3.21 -17.55
N ARG A 498 -15.13 3.48 -18.20
CA ARG A 498 -15.94 2.43 -18.84
C ARG A 498 -15.18 1.84 -20.03
N LYS A 499 -15.01 0.54 -20.05
CA LYS A 499 -14.44 -0.21 -21.19
C LYS A 499 -15.46 -0.46 -22.28
#